data_2e1b126b4402f776d5922363db51024e
#
_entry.id   2e1b126b4402f776d5922363db51024e
#
_cell.length_a   1.000
_cell.length_b   1.000
_cell.length_c   1.000
_cell.angle_alpha   90.00
_cell.angle_beta   90.00
_cell.angle_gamma   90.00
#
_symmetry.space_group_name_H-M   'P 1'
#
loop_
_entity.id
_entity.type
_entity.pdbx_description
1 polymer ?
#
loop_
_entity_poly.entity_id
_entity_poly.type
_entity_poly.pdbx_seq_one_letter_code
_entity_poly.pdbx_strand_id
1 'polypeptide(L)'
;DIQPENLEFVCLRRFNPSTRIQIIEEAIKSTDSLGLVIIDGLRDLVFDINSPNESTEVISKLMIWTEVYQLHIHTVLHVNKTDDNARGHLGTELLNKAETILQVVRDEKDPNISIVKPMSIRDVEFEPFAFRIDNDGLPESVDDYHIQTGQAKGFDYQEISEQIHREALLLSFKEQNSLSYGELISKLIESYAHFGYDFGINKAKKLKVFCQNKAMIFKEGKYYKFNPNFYY
;
A
#
# COMPACT_ATOMS: atom_id res chain seq x y z
N ASP A 1 5.07 24.07 -29.05
CA ASP A 1 4.61 23.73 -27.70
C ASP A 1 3.78 24.90 -27.18
N ILE A 2 2.50 24.69 -27.02
CA ILE A 2 1.59 25.70 -26.43
C ILE A 2 1.58 25.42 -24.93
N GLN A 3 2.11 26.35 -24.16
CA GLN A 3 1.96 26.28 -22.69
C GLN A 3 0.52 26.64 -22.35
N PRO A 4 -0.20 25.78 -21.59
CA PRO A 4 -1.56 26.10 -21.16
C PRO A 4 -1.57 27.39 -20.32
N GLU A 5 -2.50 28.30 -20.60
CA GLU A 5 -2.60 29.59 -19.90
C GLU A 5 -2.95 29.44 -18.39
N ASN A 6 -3.55 28.29 -18.04
CA ASN A 6 -3.97 27.98 -16.67
C ASN A 6 -3.03 27.00 -15.93
N LEU A 7 -1.79 26.85 -16.40
CA LEU A 7 -0.80 25.96 -15.80
C LEU A 7 0.53 26.69 -15.61
N GLU A 8 0.99 26.76 -14.36
CA GLU A 8 2.28 27.33 -14.00
C GLU A 8 3.23 26.25 -13.47
N PHE A 9 4.48 26.26 -13.93
CA PHE A 9 5.54 25.39 -13.47
C PHE A 9 6.59 26.14 -12.70
N VAL A 10 6.82 25.75 -11.43
CA VAL A 10 7.80 26.39 -10.55
C VAL A 10 8.90 25.38 -10.18
N CYS A 11 10.14 25.65 -10.58
CA CYS A 11 11.28 24.82 -10.22
C CYS A 11 11.92 25.29 -8.90
N LEU A 12 11.75 24.50 -7.83
CA LEU A 12 12.23 24.80 -6.48
C LEU A 12 13.56 24.12 -6.11
N ARG A 13 14.19 23.43 -7.04
CA ARG A 13 15.35 22.54 -6.77
C ARG A 13 16.53 23.23 -6.07
N ARG A 14 16.76 24.51 -6.35
CA ARG A 14 17.86 25.31 -5.78
C ARG A 14 17.63 25.81 -4.35
N PHE A 15 16.44 25.69 -3.81
CA PHE A 15 16.07 26.18 -2.49
C PHE A 15 16.09 25.07 -1.44
N ASN A 16 16.33 25.43 -0.17
CA ASN A 16 16.19 24.51 0.96
C ASN A 16 14.71 24.26 1.29
N PRO A 17 14.38 23.21 2.08
CA PRO A 17 13.01 22.84 2.40
C PRO A 17 12.14 23.98 2.95
N SER A 18 12.65 24.75 3.92
CA SER A 18 11.89 25.87 4.50
C SER A 18 11.56 26.94 3.48
N THR A 19 12.52 27.30 2.61
CA THR A 19 12.30 28.27 1.53
C THR A 19 11.32 27.76 0.48
N ARG A 20 11.37 26.45 0.15
CA ARG A 20 10.38 25.84 -0.75
C ARG A 20 8.97 25.97 -0.22
N ILE A 21 8.74 25.69 1.07
CA ILE A 21 7.44 25.85 1.73
C ILE A 21 6.95 27.31 1.62
N GLN A 22 7.83 28.29 1.88
CA GLN A 22 7.48 29.71 1.77
C GLN A 22 7.08 30.10 0.34
N ILE A 23 7.83 29.65 -0.67
CA ILE A 23 7.53 29.93 -2.07
C ILE A 23 6.19 29.30 -2.48
N ILE A 24 5.92 28.04 -2.08
CA ILE A 24 4.63 27.38 -2.35
C ILE A 24 3.50 28.17 -1.70
N GLU A 25 3.64 28.58 -0.45
CA GLU A 25 2.63 29.33 0.26
C GLU A 25 2.35 30.69 -0.40
N GLU A 26 3.38 31.41 -0.81
CA GLU A 26 3.22 32.69 -1.53
C GLU A 26 2.61 32.49 -2.92
N ALA A 27 2.97 31.43 -3.65
CA ALA A 27 2.35 31.10 -4.92
C ALA A 27 0.85 30.81 -4.75
N ILE A 28 0.47 30.03 -3.73
CA ILE A 28 -0.95 29.76 -3.42
C ILE A 28 -1.70 31.06 -3.11
N LYS A 29 -1.11 31.98 -2.32
CA LYS A 29 -1.73 33.26 -1.95
C LYS A 29 -1.90 34.21 -3.12
N SER A 30 -0.97 34.20 -4.05
CA SER A 30 -0.89 35.18 -5.15
C SER A 30 -1.60 34.72 -6.44
N THR A 31 -2.02 33.47 -6.53
CA THR A 31 -2.68 32.92 -7.72
C THR A 31 -4.20 32.95 -7.55
N ASP A 32 -4.87 33.77 -8.33
CA ASP A 32 -6.33 33.84 -8.33
C ASP A 32 -6.97 32.58 -8.89
N SER A 33 -8.06 32.10 -8.26
CA SER A 33 -8.83 30.96 -8.70
C SER A 33 -8.02 29.65 -8.80
N LEU A 34 -7.00 29.48 -7.97
CA LEU A 34 -6.17 28.29 -7.92
C LEU A 34 -6.99 27.10 -7.40
N GLY A 35 -7.18 26.07 -8.24
CA GLY A 35 -7.96 24.87 -7.88
C GLY A 35 -7.11 23.64 -7.57
N LEU A 36 -5.88 23.57 -8.12
CA LEU A 36 -5.01 22.39 -7.99
C LEU A 36 -3.55 22.79 -7.79
N VAL A 37 -2.90 22.18 -6.83
CA VAL A 37 -1.44 22.25 -6.61
C VAL A 37 -0.86 20.85 -6.70
N ILE A 38 0.17 20.67 -7.52
CA ILE A 38 0.92 19.40 -7.61
C ILE A 38 2.32 19.60 -7.03
N ILE A 39 2.66 18.82 -6.01
CA ILE A 39 3.97 18.85 -5.34
C ILE A 39 4.74 17.56 -5.65
N ASP A 40 5.70 17.66 -6.55
CA ASP A 40 6.60 16.57 -6.93
C ASP A 40 8.05 16.91 -6.52
N GLY A 41 8.57 16.38 -5.41
CA GLY A 41 8.06 15.38 -4.47
C GLY A 41 8.01 15.94 -3.06
N LEU A 42 7.04 15.45 -2.32
CA LEU A 42 6.82 15.93 -0.94
C LEU A 42 8.03 15.76 -0.01
N ARG A 43 8.87 14.72 -0.24
CA ARG A 43 10.13 14.48 0.48
C ARG A 43 11.01 15.73 0.57
N ASP A 44 10.97 16.55 -0.46
CA ASP A 44 11.87 17.71 -0.59
C ASP A 44 11.43 18.93 0.21
N LEU A 45 10.33 18.83 0.95
CA LEU A 45 9.84 19.87 1.87
C LEU A 45 10.30 19.65 3.31
N VAL A 46 11.04 18.58 3.62
CA VAL A 46 11.60 18.30 4.94
C VAL A 46 13.11 18.11 4.86
N PHE A 47 13.84 18.46 5.91
CA PHE A 47 15.26 18.16 6.03
C PHE A 47 15.47 16.69 6.34
N ASP A 48 14.71 16.15 7.32
CA ASP A 48 14.74 14.73 7.68
C ASP A 48 13.35 14.10 7.53
N ILE A 49 13.24 13.16 6.61
CA ILE A 49 11.99 12.40 6.34
C ILE A 49 11.52 11.55 7.54
N ASN A 50 12.42 11.27 8.49
CA ASN A 50 12.13 10.50 9.70
C ASN A 50 11.85 11.40 10.90
N SER A 51 11.94 12.72 10.77
CA SER A 51 11.59 13.66 11.82
C SER A 51 10.06 13.72 12.03
N PRO A 52 9.53 13.29 13.18
CA PRO A 52 8.09 13.36 13.45
C PRO A 52 7.58 14.80 13.43
N ASN A 53 8.36 15.74 13.97
CA ASN A 53 7.97 17.15 14.06
C ASN A 53 7.87 17.81 12.69
N GLU A 54 8.90 17.65 11.84
CA GLU A 54 8.88 18.20 10.48
C GLU A 54 7.78 17.56 9.63
N SER A 55 7.57 16.25 9.76
CA SER A 55 6.51 15.52 9.07
C SER A 55 5.13 16.07 9.44
N THR A 56 4.87 16.22 10.75
CA THR A 56 3.59 16.75 11.24
C THR A 56 3.39 18.21 10.80
N GLU A 57 4.44 19.04 10.84
CA GLU A 57 4.37 20.43 10.41
C GLU A 57 4.01 20.55 8.92
N VAL A 58 4.71 19.83 8.04
CA VAL A 58 4.43 19.88 6.60
C VAL A 58 3.02 19.38 6.28
N ILE A 59 2.60 18.26 6.85
CA ILE A 59 1.26 17.74 6.61
C ILE A 59 0.18 18.70 7.14
N SER A 60 0.39 19.31 8.30
CA SER A 60 -0.53 20.30 8.84
C SER A 60 -0.66 21.53 7.91
N LYS A 61 0.44 21.98 7.31
CA LYS A 61 0.41 23.07 6.31
C LYS A 61 -0.41 22.67 5.08
N LEU A 62 -0.23 21.45 4.54
CA LEU A 62 -1.04 20.99 3.41
C LEU A 62 -2.53 21.01 3.75
N MET A 63 -2.90 20.52 4.94
CA MET A 63 -4.30 20.52 5.40
C MET A 63 -4.85 21.94 5.54
N ILE A 64 -4.07 22.88 6.10
CA ILE A 64 -4.47 24.29 6.22
C ILE A 64 -4.67 24.91 4.83
N TRP A 65 -3.75 24.66 3.89
CA TRP A 65 -3.86 25.23 2.55
C TRP A 65 -5.09 24.71 1.80
N THR A 66 -5.40 23.41 1.90
CA THR A 66 -6.62 22.86 1.29
C THR A 66 -7.88 23.47 1.88
N GLU A 67 -7.93 23.66 3.20
CA GLU A 67 -9.09 24.23 3.91
C GLU A 67 -9.24 25.72 3.61
N VAL A 68 -8.18 26.50 3.81
CA VAL A 68 -8.25 27.98 3.73
C VAL A 68 -8.46 28.46 2.30
N TYR A 69 -7.76 27.84 1.34
CA TYR A 69 -7.81 28.27 -0.06
C TYR A 69 -8.78 27.46 -0.92
N GLN A 70 -9.49 26.46 -0.34
CA GLN A 70 -10.48 25.64 -1.03
C GLN A 70 -9.92 25.02 -2.32
N LEU A 71 -8.70 24.48 -2.27
CA LEU A 71 -8.00 23.90 -3.38
C LEU A 71 -7.68 22.41 -3.12
N HIS A 72 -7.37 21.67 -4.18
CA HIS A 72 -6.86 20.31 -4.10
C HIS A 72 -5.33 20.30 -4.12
N ILE A 73 -4.69 19.49 -3.26
CA ILE A 73 -3.24 19.25 -3.31
C ILE A 73 -2.98 17.79 -3.68
N HIS A 74 -2.28 17.58 -4.78
CA HIS A 74 -1.74 16.29 -5.16
C HIS A 74 -0.25 16.23 -4.83
N THR A 75 0.17 15.21 -4.08
CA THR A 75 1.58 15.05 -3.71
C THR A 75 2.15 13.73 -4.25
N VAL A 76 3.43 13.75 -4.61
CA VAL A 76 4.17 12.56 -5.02
C VAL A 76 5.17 12.19 -3.92
N LEU A 77 5.16 10.93 -3.51
CA LEU A 77 6.10 10.38 -2.54
C LEU A 77 6.54 8.98 -2.95
N HIS A 78 7.86 8.74 -2.97
CA HIS A 78 8.39 7.41 -3.28
C HIS A 78 8.17 6.44 -2.13
N VAL A 79 7.84 5.20 -2.47
CA VAL A 79 7.81 4.07 -1.53
C VAL A 79 9.22 3.63 -1.12
N ASN A 80 9.34 2.86 -0.05
CA ASN A 80 10.59 2.20 0.31
C ASN A 80 11.01 1.18 -0.75
N LYS A 81 12.31 0.95 -0.89
CA LYS A 81 12.82 -0.06 -1.83
C LYS A 81 12.60 -1.51 -1.37
N THR A 82 12.35 -1.71 -0.09
CA THR A 82 12.27 -3.03 0.57
C THR A 82 10.87 -3.48 0.88
N ASP A 83 9.93 -2.57 0.91
CA ASP A 83 8.51 -2.82 1.15
C ASP A 83 7.66 -1.78 0.41
N ASP A 84 6.36 -2.02 0.27
CA ASP A 84 5.43 -1.12 -0.41
C ASP A 84 4.95 0.05 0.49
N ASN A 85 5.58 0.26 1.64
CA ASN A 85 5.19 1.33 2.55
C ASN A 85 5.74 2.69 2.08
N ALA A 86 4.97 3.72 2.31
CA ALA A 86 5.43 5.09 2.10
C ALA A 86 6.63 5.41 3.00
N ARG A 87 7.59 6.14 2.45
CA ARG A 87 8.90 6.31 3.06
C ARG A 87 8.88 7.23 4.28
N GLY A 88 9.42 6.73 5.41
CA GLY A 88 9.70 7.49 6.62
C GLY A 88 8.46 7.92 7.41
N HIS A 89 8.65 8.72 8.46
CA HIS A 89 7.55 9.31 9.24
C HIS A 89 6.65 10.20 8.39
N LEU A 90 7.20 10.94 7.44
CA LEU A 90 6.43 11.77 6.50
C LEU A 90 5.43 10.92 5.71
N GLY A 91 5.84 9.73 5.23
CA GLY A 91 4.94 8.81 4.54
C GLY A 91 3.81 8.33 5.44
N THR A 92 4.13 7.94 6.68
CA THR A 92 3.12 7.49 7.64
C THR A 92 2.10 8.59 7.95
N GLU A 93 2.55 9.83 8.21
CA GLU A 93 1.64 10.95 8.47
C GLU A 93 0.79 11.30 7.25
N LEU A 94 1.37 11.27 6.05
CA LEU A 94 0.62 11.50 4.81
C LEU A 94 -0.49 10.45 4.62
N LEU A 95 -0.18 9.16 4.79
CA LEU A 95 -1.15 8.07 4.67
C LEU A 95 -2.33 8.22 5.66
N ASN A 96 -2.05 8.71 6.87
CA ASN A 96 -3.08 8.92 7.89
C ASN A 96 -4.04 10.08 7.56
N LYS A 97 -3.61 11.05 6.75
CA LYS A 97 -4.36 12.29 6.48
C LYS A 97 -4.88 12.40 5.06
N ALA A 98 -4.25 11.75 4.09
CA ALA A 98 -4.70 11.77 2.72
C ALA A 98 -6.10 11.14 2.58
N GLU A 99 -6.90 11.73 1.71
CA GLU A 99 -8.24 11.23 1.38
C GLU A 99 -8.16 10.09 0.35
N THR A 100 -7.28 10.25 -0.61
CA THR A 100 -7.05 9.26 -1.67
C THR A 100 -5.57 8.98 -1.81
N ILE A 101 -5.21 7.70 -1.82
CA ILE A 101 -3.84 7.23 -2.01
C ILE A 101 -3.83 6.26 -3.18
N LEU A 102 -3.03 6.61 -4.18
CA LEU A 102 -2.81 5.80 -5.36
C LEU A 102 -1.37 5.27 -5.35
N GLN A 103 -1.20 4.03 -5.74
CA GLN A 103 0.12 3.46 -6.00
C GLN A 103 0.32 3.30 -7.50
N VAL A 104 1.45 3.78 -8.01
CA VAL A 104 1.87 3.56 -9.39
C VAL A 104 3.06 2.62 -9.38
N VAL A 105 2.91 1.46 -10.01
CA VAL A 105 3.96 0.43 -10.11
C VAL A 105 4.20 0.06 -11.55
N ARG A 106 5.43 -0.37 -11.87
CA ARG A 106 5.71 -1.00 -13.16
C ARG A 106 5.22 -2.43 -13.16
N ASP A 107 4.69 -2.88 -14.28
CA ASP A 107 4.37 -4.29 -14.44
C ASP A 107 5.66 -5.15 -14.47
N GLU A 108 5.62 -6.30 -13.81
CA GLU A 108 6.79 -7.19 -13.70
C GLU A 108 7.12 -7.90 -15.03
N LYS A 109 6.12 -8.12 -15.88
CA LYS A 109 6.26 -8.83 -17.16
C LYS A 109 6.56 -7.90 -18.32
N ASP A 110 5.98 -6.70 -18.32
CA ASP A 110 6.22 -5.66 -19.32
C ASP A 110 6.61 -4.34 -18.65
N PRO A 111 7.92 -4.02 -18.57
CA PRO A 111 8.41 -2.78 -17.97
C PRO A 111 7.94 -1.48 -18.65
N ASN A 112 7.33 -1.56 -19.83
CA ASN A 112 6.76 -0.40 -20.52
C ASN A 112 5.35 -0.07 -20.00
N ILE A 113 4.73 -0.98 -19.25
CA ILE A 113 3.41 -0.82 -18.65
C ILE A 113 3.55 -0.34 -17.20
N SER A 114 2.80 0.69 -16.87
CA SER A 114 2.59 1.16 -15.51
C SER A 114 1.17 0.86 -15.08
N ILE A 115 1.00 0.43 -13.83
CA ILE A 115 -0.30 0.08 -13.26
C ILE A 115 -0.61 1.05 -12.13
N VAL A 116 -1.80 1.65 -12.16
CA VAL A 116 -2.34 2.49 -11.09
C VAL A 116 -3.31 1.65 -10.26
N LYS A 117 -3.04 1.58 -8.95
CA LYS A 117 -3.86 0.82 -7.99
C LYS A 117 -4.37 1.74 -6.89
N PRO A 118 -5.63 1.60 -6.45
CA PRO A 118 -6.07 2.22 -5.21
C PRO A 118 -5.35 1.56 -4.02
N MET A 119 -4.74 2.35 -3.13
CA MET A 119 -4.20 1.87 -1.86
C MET A 119 -5.15 2.14 -0.70
N SER A 120 -5.72 3.34 -0.66
CA SER A 120 -6.70 3.76 0.32
C SER A 120 -7.52 4.88 -0.29
N ILE A 121 -8.82 4.71 -0.32
CA ILE A 121 -9.78 5.71 -0.78
C ILE A 121 -10.89 5.78 0.26
N ARG A 122 -11.21 6.99 0.73
CA ARG A 122 -12.28 7.18 1.72
C ARG A 122 -13.68 7.16 1.11
N ASP A 123 -13.76 7.27 -0.20
CA ASP A 123 -14.98 7.19 -0.99
C ASP A 123 -15.01 5.89 -1.82
N VAL A 124 -15.65 5.89 -2.97
CA VAL A 124 -15.79 4.71 -3.85
C VAL A 124 -14.45 4.37 -4.49
N GLU A 125 -14.01 3.12 -4.31
CA GLU A 125 -12.81 2.62 -4.97
C GLU A 125 -13.05 2.45 -6.48
N PHE A 126 -11.99 2.66 -7.27
CA PHE A 126 -11.98 2.37 -8.69
C PHE A 126 -11.17 1.09 -8.98
N GLU A 127 -11.47 0.46 -10.11
CA GLU A 127 -10.70 -0.70 -10.57
C GLU A 127 -9.30 -0.26 -11.02
N PRO A 128 -8.24 -1.00 -10.68
CA PRO A 128 -6.90 -0.72 -11.16
C PRO A 128 -6.87 -0.61 -12.68
N PHE A 129 -6.09 0.32 -13.22
CA PHE A 129 -5.92 0.49 -14.65
C PHE A 129 -4.45 0.57 -15.05
N ALA A 130 -4.17 0.29 -16.32
CA ALA A 130 -2.82 0.31 -16.88
C ALA A 130 -2.66 1.43 -17.90
N PHE A 131 -1.43 1.96 -17.98
CA PHE A 131 -1.04 2.91 -19.00
C PHE A 131 0.40 2.65 -19.45
N ARG A 132 0.74 3.12 -20.62
CA ARG A 132 2.11 3.20 -21.13
C ARG A 132 2.44 4.63 -21.50
N ILE A 133 3.73 4.93 -21.62
CA ILE A 133 4.19 6.20 -22.18
C ILE A 133 4.44 5.97 -23.66
N ASP A 134 3.81 6.77 -24.51
CA ASP A 134 3.98 6.73 -25.96
C ASP A 134 5.32 7.34 -26.42
N ASN A 135 5.54 7.38 -27.74
CA ASN A 135 6.78 7.91 -28.31
C ASN A 135 6.91 9.44 -28.14
N ASP A 136 5.82 10.15 -27.91
CA ASP A 136 5.78 11.58 -27.67
C ASP A 136 5.91 11.94 -26.18
N GLY A 137 6.03 10.94 -25.31
CA GLY A 137 6.18 11.09 -23.87
C GLY A 137 4.86 11.28 -23.13
N LEU A 138 3.73 10.97 -23.75
CA LEU A 138 2.40 11.11 -23.14
C LEU A 138 1.86 9.78 -22.64
N PRO A 139 1.09 9.78 -21.52
CA PRO A 139 0.44 8.57 -21.04
C PRO A 139 -0.72 8.16 -21.94
N GLU A 140 -0.74 6.88 -22.34
CA GLU A 140 -1.78 6.25 -23.14
C GLU A 140 -2.39 5.09 -22.35
N SER A 141 -3.73 5.05 -22.20
CA SER A 141 -4.44 3.95 -21.55
C SER A 141 -4.25 2.63 -22.29
N VAL A 142 -4.17 1.53 -21.55
CA VAL A 142 -4.08 0.17 -22.11
C VAL A 142 -5.30 -0.60 -21.62
N ASP A 143 -6.42 -0.46 -22.33
CA ASP A 143 -7.75 -0.88 -21.88
C ASP A 143 -7.93 -2.40 -21.75
N ASP A 144 -7.27 -3.22 -22.59
CA ASP A 144 -7.37 -4.69 -22.53
C ASP A 144 -6.24 -5.34 -21.71
N TYR A 145 -5.53 -4.57 -20.90
CA TYR A 145 -4.45 -5.11 -20.09
C TYR A 145 -4.99 -5.85 -18.88
N HIS A 146 -4.86 -7.17 -18.89
CA HIS A 146 -5.17 -8.00 -17.74
C HIS A 146 -4.15 -7.73 -16.63
N ILE A 147 -4.46 -6.77 -15.78
CA ILE A 147 -3.71 -6.49 -14.58
C ILE A 147 -3.79 -7.77 -13.73
N GLN A 148 -2.70 -8.55 -13.74
CA GLN A 148 -2.56 -9.55 -12.70
C GLN A 148 -2.42 -8.76 -11.40
N THR A 149 -3.53 -8.52 -10.76
CA THR A 149 -3.52 -8.03 -9.39
C THR A 149 -2.86 -9.13 -8.59
N GLY A 150 -1.55 -9.02 -8.43
CA GLY A 150 -0.75 -9.81 -7.51
C GLY A 150 -0.98 -9.42 -6.05
N GLN A 151 -2.08 -8.80 -5.75
CA GLN A 151 -2.77 -9.05 -4.54
C GLN A 151 -3.35 -10.46 -4.69
N ALA A 152 -2.62 -11.46 -4.24
CA ALA A 152 -3.30 -12.46 -3.46
C ALA A 152 -4.31 -11.66 -2.64
N LYS A 153 -5.62 -11.72 -3.00
CA LYS A 153 -6.72 -11.21 -2.18
C LYS A 153 -6.26 -11.52 -0.78
N GLY A 154 -6.04 -10.46 0.04
CA GLY A 154 -5.60 -10.71 1.38
C GLY A 154 -6.69 -11.59 1.96
N PHE A 155 -6.55 -12.91 1.76
CA PHE A 155 -7.60 -13.83 2.14
C PHE A 155 -7.86 -13.62 3.61
N ASP A 156 -9.08 -13.27 3.91
CA ASP A 156 -9.55 -13.38 5.27
C ASP A 156 -9.63 -14.88 5.55
N TYR A 157 -8.99 -15.31 6.62
CA TYR A 157 -9.06 -16.71 7.06
C TYR A 157 -10.51 -17.18 7.23
N GLN A 158 -11.45 -16.25 7.45
CA GLN A 158 -12.88 -16.50 7.55
C GLN A 158 -13.54 -16.80 6.20
N GLU A 159 -12.97 -16.37 5.09
CA GLU A 159 -13.46 -16.66 3.74
C GLU A 159 -13.03 -18.05 3.23
N ILE A 160 -12.05 -18.67 3.89
CA ILE A 160 -11.65 -20.06 3.58
C ILE A 160 -12.69 -21.00 4.15
N SER A 161 -13.24 -21.89 3.31
CA SER A 161 -14.23 -22.86 3.78
C SER A 161 -13.67 -23.79 4.85
N GLU A 162 -14.53 -24.29 5.75
CA GLU A 162 -14.16 -25.25 6.77
C GLU A 162 -13.47 -26.47 6.17
N GLN A 163 -13.97 -26.96 5.02
CA GLN A 163 -13.40 -28.11 4.33
C GLN A 163 -11.93 -27.88 3.95
N ILE A 164 -11.61 -26.72 3.38
CA ILE A 164 -10.22 -26.37 3.01
C ILE A 164 -9.34 -26.26 4.25
N HIS A 165 -9.81 -25.64 5.33
CA HIS A 165 -9.07 -25.58 6.59
C HIS A 165 -8.80 -26.98 7.11
N ARG A 166 -9.77 -27.89 7.04
CA ARG A 166 -9.66 -29.27 7.51
C ARG A 166 -8.62 -30.05 6.69
N GLU A 167 -8.70 -29.97 5.37
CA GLU A 167 -7.78 -30.68 4.45
C GLU A 167 -6.35 -30.13 4.56
N ALA A 168 -6.18 -28.80 4.62
CA ALA A 168 -4.87 -28.16 4.79
C ALA A 168 -4.22 -28.51 6.14
N LEU A 169 -5.00 -28.54 7.21
CA LEU A 169 -4.50 -28.95 8.52
C LEU A 169 -4.19 -30.46 8.58
N LEU A 170 -5.01 -31.31 7.98
CA LEU A 170 -4.69 -32.74 7.84
C LEU A 170 -3.37 -32.92 7.09
N LEU A 171 -3.14 -32.15 6.02
CA LEU A 171 -1.89 -32.18 5.27
C LEU A 171 -0.71 -31.68 6.11
N SER A 172 -0.91 -30.62 6.90
CA SER A 172 0.12 -30.06 7.80
C SER A 172 0.60 -31.05 8.84
N PHE A 173 -0.31 -31.89 9.37
CA PHE A 173 -0.02 -32.86 10.43
C PHE A 173 0.13 -34.30 9.91
N LYS A 174 0.19 -34.51 8.59
CA LYS A 174 0.24 -35.84 7.95
C LYS A 174 1.41 -36.70 8.41
N GLU A 175 2.58 -36.11 8.58
CA GLU A 175 3.83 -36.77 8.93
C GLU A 175 4.06 -36.88 10.44
N GLN A 176 3.49 -35.97 11.21
CA GLN A 176 3.68 -35.86 12.66
C GLN A 176 2.40 -35.40 13.35
N ASN A 177 1.99 -36.12 14.38
CA ASN A 177 0.78 -35.76 15.16
C ASN A 177 0.95 -34.51 16.04
N SER A 178 2.17 -33.99 16.18
CA SER A 178 2.47 -32.78 16.93
C SER A 178 3.64 -32.05 16.28
N LEU A 179 3.54 -30.74 16.18
CA LEU A 179 4.51 -29.85 15.53
C LEU A 179 4.99 -28.78 16.53
N SER A 180 6.29 -28.48 16.49
CA SER A 180 6.81 -27.30 17.17
C SER A 180 6.30 -26.02 16.51
N TYR A 181 6.50 -24.85 17.13
CA TYR A 181 6.05 -23.59 16.56
C TYR A 181 6.63 -23.31 15.15
N GLY A 182 7.93 -23.55 14.96
CA GLY A 182 8.59 -23.31 13.66
C GLY A 182 8.08 -24.27 12.58
N GLU A 183 8.01 -25.56 12.90
CA GLU A 183 7.48 -26.58 11.99
C GLU A 183 6.03 -26.28 11.60
N LEU A 184 5.17 -25.90 12.55
CA LEU A 184 3.80 -25.56 12.27
C LEU A 184 3.69 -24.40 11.29
N ILE A 185 4.45 -23.31 11.50
CA ILE A 185 4.42 -22.16 10.59
C ILE A 185 4.84 -22.57 9.17
N SER A 186 5.91 -23.36 9.01
CA SER A 186 6.35 -23.84 7.71
C SER A 186 5.31 -24.76 7.05
N LYS A 187 4.77 -25.72 7.81
CA LYS A 187 3.76 -26.66 7.30
C LYS A 187 2.44 -25.97 6.95
N LEU A 188 2.02 -24.92 7.67
CA LEU A 188 0.86 -24.11 7.29
C LEU A 188 1.09 -23.41 5.95
N ILE A 189 2.27 -22.84 5.70
CA ILE A 189 2.58 -22.21 4.40
C ILE A 189 2.50 -23.26 3.28
N GLU A 190 3.15 -24.41 3.43
CA GLU A 190 3.19 -25.47 2.42
C GLU A 190 1.79 -26.02 2.12
N SER A 191 1.03 -26.37 3.16
CA SER A 191 -0.26 -27.04 2.98
C SER A 191 -1.35 -26.12 2.45
N TYR A 192 -1.40 -24.86 2.85
CA TYR A 192 -2.38 -23.92 2.29
C TYR A 192 -2.03 -23.51 0.86
N ALA A 193 -0.74 -23.42 0.50
CA ALA A 193 -0.31 -23.20 -0.89
C ALA A 193 -0.82 -24.31 -1.83
N HIS A 194 -0.93 -25.56 -1.35
CA HIS A 194 -1.49 -26.66 -2.11
C HIS A 194 -2.96 -26.42 -2.54
N PHE A 195 -3.69 -25.61 -1.78
CA PHE A 195 -5.08 -25.21 -2.06
C PHE A 195 -5.18 -23.82 -2.71
N GLY A 196 -4.07 -23.25 -3.20
CA GLY A 196 -4.04 -21.96 -3.89
C GLY A 196 -3.94 -20.74 -2.98
N TYR A 197 -3.63 -20.94 -1.69
CA TYR A 197 -3.46 -19.85 -0.72
C TYR A 197 -1.98 -19.61 -0.42
N ASP A 198 -1.33 -18.81 -1.24
CA ASP A 198 0.08 -18.44 -1.06
C ASP A 198 0.23 -17.26 -0.08
N PHE A 199 1.05 -17.44 0.94
CA PHE A 199 1.34 -16.41 1.92
C PHE A 199 2.68 -16.62 2.66
N GLY A 200 3.25 -15.52 3.12
CA GLY A 200 4.51 -15.55 3.88
C GLY A 200 4.31 -15.76 5.39
N ILE A 201 5.43 -15.83 6.11
CA ILE A 201 5.54 -16.13 7.54
C ILE A 201 4.61 -15.27 8.41
N ASN A 202 4.47 -13.97 8.13
CA ASN A 202 3.63 -13.09 8.95
C ASN A 202 2.14 -13.44 8.87
N LYS A 203 1.65 -13.81 7.70
CA LYS A 203 0.27 -14.30 7.52
C LYS A 203 0.09 -15.69 8.15
N ALA A 204 1.07 -16.59 8.01
CA ALA A 204 1.04 -17.90 8.67
C ALA A 204 0.96 -17.79 10.19
N LYS A 205 1.67 -16.83 10.80
CA LYS A 205 1.55 -16.54 12.25
C LYS A 205 0.14 -16.11 12.64
N LYS A 206 -0.51 -15.26 11.83
CA LYS A 206 -1.90 -14.83 12.05
C LYS A 206 -2.88 -15.99 11.84
N LEU A 207 -2.69 -16.78 10.77
CA LEU A 207 -3.48 -17.99 10.52
C LEU A 207 -3.40 -18.97 11.68
N LYS A 208 -2.21 -19.20 12.25
CA LYS A 208 -2.03 -20.03 13.43
C LYS A 208 -2.89 -19.55 14.61
N VAL A 209 -2.91 -18.22 14.87
CA VAL A 209 -3.76 -17.64 15.92
C VAL A 209 -5.23 -17.85 15.62
N PHE A 210 -5.65 -17.63 14.37
CA PHE A 210 -7.02 -17.90 13.93
C PHE A 210 -7.41 -19.37 14.15
N CYS A 211 -6.58 -20.33 13.71
CA CYS A 211 -6.81 -21.75 13.91
C CYS A 211 -6.91 -22.12 15.41
N GLN A 212 -6.13 -21.49 16.29
CA GLN A 212 -6.25 -21.69 17.72
C GLN A 212 -7.57 -21.13 18.28
N ASN A 213 -7.96 -19.91 17.89
CA ASN A 213 -9.19 -19.27 18.33
C ASN A 213 -10.45 -20.04 17.90
N LYS A 214 -10.37 -20.72 16.76
CA LYS A 214 -11.43 -21.59 16.22
C LYS A 214 -11.30 -23.05 16.68
N ALA A 215 -10.44 -23.33 17.66
CA ALA A 215 -10.18 -24.67 18.19
C ALA A 215 -9.79 -25.72 17.11
N MET A 216 -9.32 -25.30 15.95
CA MET A 216 -8.83 -26.19 14.90
C MET A 216 -7.50 -26.84 15.27
N ILE A 217 -6.68 -26.13 16.03
CA ILE A 217 -5.45 -26.62 16.63
C ILE A 217 -5.40 -26.23 18.11
N PHE A 218 -4.74 -27.01 18.91
CA PHE A 218 -4.50 -26.70 20.31
C PHE A 218 -3.02 -26.88 20.67
N LYS A 219 -2.60 -26.14 21.70
CA LYS A 219 -1.22 -26.17 22.18
C LYS A 219 -1.13 -27.07 23.41
N GLU A 220 -0.22 -28.02 23.39
CA GLU A 220 0.10 -28.89 24.52
C GLU A 220 1.61 -28.80 24.83
N GLY A 221 1.94 -28.17 25.93
CA GLY A 221 3.33 -27.86 26.26
C GLY A 221 4.01 -26.95 25.23
N LYS A 222 5.03 -27.47 24.52
CA LYS A 222 5.75 -26.76 23.47
C LYS A 222 5.24 -27.07 22.04
N TYR A 223 4.31 -28.01 21.92
CA TYR A 223 3.84 -28.54 20.64
C TYR A 223 2.40 -28.15 20.35
N TYR A 224 2.05 -28.18 19.08
CA TYR A 224 0.70 -27.96 18.57
C TYR A 224 0.17 -29.26 18.00
N LYS A 225 -1.12 -29.51 18.18
CA LYS A 225 -1.84 -30.68 17.68
C LYS A 225 -3.07 -30.25 16.91
N PHE A 226 -3.44 -31.02 15.90
CA PHE A 226 -4.67 -30.82 15.14
C PHE A 226 -5.88 -31.37 15.92
N ASN A 227 -6.98 -30.64 15.87
CA ASN A 227 -8.28 -31.09 16.38
C ASN A 227 -9.18 -31.49 15.20
N PRO A 228 -9.37 -32.78 14.93
CA PRO A 228 -10.22 -33.21 13.82
C PRO A 228 -11.71 -32.93 14.02
N ASN A 229 -12.14 -32.64 15.27
CA ASN A 229 -13.53 -32.43 15.64
C ASN A 229 -13.89 -30.93 15.78
N PHE A 230 -13.13 -30.02 15.16
CA PHE A 230 -13.50 -28.62 15.16
C PHE A 230 -14.71 -28.35 14.27
N TYR A 231 -15.51 -27.37 14.64
CA TYR A 231 -16.57 -26.75 13.85
C TYR A 231 -16.26 -25.29 13.62
N TYR A 232 -16.55 -24.80 12.44
CA TYR A 232 -16.15 -23.46 11.98
C TYR A 232 -17.34 -22.50 11.97
#